data_355774c31c97e7f6b642ef33a5b0f0a6
#
_entry.id   355774c31c97e7f6b642ef33a5b0f0a6
#
_cell.length_a   1.000
_cell.length_b   1.000
_cell.length_c   1.000
_cell.angle_alpha   90.00
_cell.angle_beta   90.00
_cell.angle_gamma   90.00
#
_symmetry.space_group_name_H-M   'P 1'
#
loop_
_entity.id
_entity.type
_entity.pdbx_description
1 polymer ?
#
loop_
_entity_poly.entity_id
_entity_poly.type
_entity_poly.pdbx_seq_one_letter_code
_entity_poly.pdbx_strand_id
1 'polypeptide(L)'
;GHPEASLELVPLDLASLASVADAATTIATAHPKIDILVNNAGLMAMPERTTAEGFEMQLGVNHLGHWALTAQLMPNLLDADAARIVSVTSTAHHIGRRVDPANPHLHGRYRPWLAYGQSKLANYHFAIGLQRRFDAARTTATSLLAHPGLSNTNLQAHTVDEGGGGWLGPFFHRLTQS
;
A
#
# COMPACT_ATOMS: atom_id res chain seq x y z
N GLY A 1 -14.58 20.95 5.09
CA GLY A 1 -13.22 21.08 5.62
C GLY A 1 -13.22 21.42 7.09
N HIS A 2 -12.20 21.03 7.81
CA HIS A 2 -12.00 21.40 9.22
C HIS A 2 -10.97 22.57 9.23
N PRO A 3 -11.40 23.82 9.44
CA PRO A 3 -10.52 24.99 9.39
C PRO A 3 -9.43 24.98 10.47
N GLU A 4 -9.62 24.22 11.54
CA GLU A 4 -8.67 24.07 12.66
C GLU A 4 -7.64 22.93 12.44
N ALA A 5 -7.70 22.21 11.30
CA ALA A 5 -6.77 21.11 11.03
C ALA A 5 -5.40 21.67 10.63
N SER A 6 -4.34 21.18 11.30
CA SER A 6 -2.96 21.40 10.89
C SER A 6 -2.55 20.34 9.88
N LEU A 7 -1.97 20.73 8.75
CA LEU A 7 -1.49 19.85 7.70
C LEU A 7 0.02 20.00 7.53
N GLU A 8 0.71 18.89 7.47
CA GLU A 8 2.14 18.81 7.19
C GLU A 8 2.36 17.89 5.98
N LEU A 9 3.28 18.29 5.09
CA LEU A 9 3.66 17.50 3.93
C LEU A 9 5.07 16.95 4.12
N VAL A 10 5.20 15.63 4.06
CA VAL A 10 6.48 14.93 4.11
C VAL A 10 6.68 14.21 2.77
N PRO A 11 7.78 14.48 2.05
CA PRO A 11 8.10 13.76 0.82
C PRO A 11 8.27 12.26 1.09
N LEU A 12 7.62 11.42 0.28
CA LEU A 12 7.66 9.97 0.42
C LEU A 12 7.51 9.30 -0.96
N ASP A 13 8.54 8.58 -1.37
CA ASP A 13 8.49 7.66 -2.52
C ASP A 13 8.52 6.21 -2.02
N LEU A 14 7.40 5.52 -2.14
CA LEU A 14 7.27 4.11 -1.73
C LEU A 14 8.05 3.14 -2.65
N ALA A 15 8.52 3.60 -3.82
CA ALA A 15 9.40 2.84 -4.69
C ALA A 15 10.89 2.91 -4.28
N SER A 16 11.21 3.56 -3.15
CA SER A 16 12.56 3.67 -2.60
C SER A 16 12.53 3.48 -1.08
N LEU A 17 13.15 2.42 -0.59
CA LEU A 17 13.25 2.19 0.85
C LEU A 17 14.08 3.26 1.58
N ALA A 18 15.01 3.91 0.88
CA ALA A 18 15.74 5.06 1.42
C ALA A 18 14.77 6.23 1.66
N SER A 19 13.94 6.58 0.68
CA SER A 19 12.90 7.61 0.84
C SER A 19 11.92 7.28 1.96
N VAL A 20 11.54 6.01 2.09
CA VAL A 20 10.68 5.55 3.19
C VAL A 20 11.36 5.75 4.55
N ALA A 21 12.66 5.48 4.67
CA ALA A 21 13.41 5.66 5.90
C ALA A 21 13.54 7.14 6.29
N ASP A 22 13.81 8.00 5.32
CA ASP A 22 13.90 9.45 5.54
C ASP A 22 12.56 10.04 5.99
N ALA A 23 11.48 9.66 5.31
CA ALA A 23 10.12 10.07 5.68
C ALA A 23 9.73 9.57 7.07
N ALA A 24 9.98 8.29 7.37
CA ALA A 24 9.68 7.72 8.68
C ALA A 24 10.46 8.42 9.80
N THR A 25 11.73 8.74 9.59
CA THR A 25 12.56 9.47 10.55
C THR A 25 12.01 10.88 10.81
N THR A 26 11.63 11.58 9.75
CA THR A 26 11.02 12.92 9.83
C THR A 26 9.73 12.88 10.63
N ILE A 27 8.82 11.96 10.29
CA ILE A 27 7.52 11.81 10.95
C ILE A 27 7.69 11.39 12.41
N ALA A 28 8.54 10.40 12.69
CA ALA A 28 8.75 9.89 14.06
C ALA A 28 9.35 10.94 14.99
N THR A 29 10.21 11.82 14.45
CA THR A 29 10.81 12.90 15.24
C THR A 29 9.80 14.00 15.54
N ALA A 30 8.95 14.37 14.59
CA ALA A 30 7.95 15.42 14.76
C ALA A 30 6.75 14.94 15.59
N HIS A 31 6.37 13.66 15.49
CA HIS A 31 5.17 13.11 16.09
C HIS A 31 5.48 11.86 16.94
N PRO A 32 5.78 12.04 18.24
CA PRO A 32 6.09 10.92 19.15
C PRO A 32 4.97 9.88 19.23
N LYS A 33 3.70 10.29 19.05
CA LYS A 33 2.52 9.42 19.02
C LYS A 33 1.80 9.54 17.69
N ILE A 34 1.41 8.40 17.12
CA ILE A 34 0.64 8.32 15.88
C ILE A 34 -0.61 7.50 16.14
N ASP A 35 -1.77 8.15 16.09
CA ASP A 35 -3.06 7.49 16.37
C ASP A 35 -3.58 6.71 15.15
N ILE A 36 -3.33 7.21 13.92
CA ILE A 36 -3.83 6.59 12.70
C ILE A 36 -2.75 6.63 11.61
N LEU A 37 -2.40 5.46 11.08
CA LEU A 37 -1.60 5.31 9.87
C LEU A 37 -2.46 4.71 8.76
N VAL A 38 -2.58 5.41 7.62
CA VAL A 38 -3.35 4.93 6.47
C VAL A 38 -2.41 4.60 5.31
N ASN A 39 -2.17 3.33 5.09
CA ASN A 39 -1.41 2.79 3.96
C ASN A 39 -2.31 2.73 2.72
N ASN A 40 -2.49 3.88 2.06
CA ASN A 40 -3.47 4.06 0.99
C ASN A 40 -2.87 4.11 -0.41
N ALA A 41 -1.70 4.73 -0.58
CA ALA A 41 -1.09 4.93 -1.88
C ALA A 41 -0.90 3.61 -2.64
N GLY A 42 -0.89 3.67 -3.97
CA GLY A 42 -0.71 2.46 -4.74
C GLY A 42 -0.72 2.68 -6.24
N LEU A 43 -0.26 1.66 -6.94
CA LEU A 43 -0.24 1.53 -8.38
C LEU A 43 -1.16 0.39 -8.80
N MET A 44 -1.75 0.47 -9.99
CA MET A 44 -2.68 -0.53 -10.49
C MET A 44 -2.35 -0.92 -11.93
N ALA A 45 -2.16 -2.23 -12.15
CA ALA A 45 -2.01 -2.84 -13.48
C ALA A 45 -0.94 -2.16 -14.37
N MET A 46 0.18 -1.76 -13.77
CA MET A 46 1.30 -1.07 -14.44
C MET A 46 2.08 -2.03 -15.35
N PRO A 47 2.78 -1.51 -16.37
CA PRO A 47 3.81 -2.26 -17.09
C PRO A 47 4.90 -2.79 -16.14
N GLU A 48 5.61 -3.85 -16.56
CA GLU A 48 6.70 -4.43 -15.77
C GLU A 48 7.80 -3.39 -15.53
N ARG A 49 8.03 -3.06 -14.25
CA ARG A 49 9.05 -2.15 -13.75
C ARG A 49 9.53 -2.62 -12.38
N THR A 50 10.66 -2.09 -11.94
CA THR A 50 11.22 -2.37 -10.61
C THR A 50 11.41 -1.10 -9.80
N THR A 51 11.37 -1.27 -8.47
CA THR A 51 11.75 -0.22 -7.50
C THR A 51 13.26 0.00 -7.50
N ALA A 52 13.73 0.97 -6.73
CA ALA A 52 15.15 1.25 -6.55
C ALA A 52 15.93 0.02 -6.07
N GLU A 53 15.32 -0.83 -5.27
CA GLU A 53 15.90 -2.07 -4.72
C GLU A 53 15.69 -3.30 -5.64
N GLY A 54 15.05 -3.13 -6.80
CA GLY A 54 14.79 -4.21 -7.74
C GLY A 54 13.56 -5.07 -7.45
N PHE A 55 12.66 -4.64 -6.56
CA PHE A 55 11.38 -5.30 -6.35
C PHE A 55 10.42 -5.05 -7.52
N GLU A 56 9.52 -6.01 -7.81
CA GLU A 56 8.43 -5.73 -8.73
C GLU A 56 7.65 -4.49 -8.26
N MET A 57 7.39 -3.56 -9.17
CA MET A 57 6.94 -2.20 -8.84
C MET A 57 5.65 -2.18 -8.02
N GLN A 58 4.64 -2.99 -8.40
CA GLN A 58 3.36 -2.98 -7.69
C GLN A 58 3.46 -3.66 -6.32
N LEU A 59 4.23 -4.74 -6.18
CA LEU A 59 4.51 -5.36 -4.89
C LEU A 59 5.34 -4.41 -4.02
N GLY A 60 6.34 -3.75 -4.61
CA GLY A 60 7.19 -2.78 -3.94
C GLY A 60 6.40 -1.62 -3.34
N VAL A 61 5.67 -0.88 -4.18
CA VAL A 61 4.93 0.32 -3.77
C VAL A 61 3.71 -0.04 -2.91
N ASN A 62 2.86 -0.96 -3.39
CA ASN A 62 1.59 -1.24 -2.71
C ASN A 62 1.77 -1.96 -1.38
N HIS A 63 2.85 -2.72 -1.21
CA HIS A 63 3.05 -3.58 -0.04
C HIS A 63 4.36 -3.31 0.70
N LEU A 64 5.52 -3.53 0.07
CA LEU A 64 6.81 -3.51 0.77
C LEU A 64 7.17 -2.13 1.32
N GLY A 65 6.91 -1.05 0.56
CA GLY A 65 7.12 0.32 1.02
C GLY A 65 6.24 0.67 2.23
N HIS A 66 4.96 0.30 2.19
CA HIS A 66 4.05 0.48 3.32
C HIS A 66 4.42 -0.40 4.51
N TRP A 67 4.87 -1.64 4.26
CA TRP A 67 5.38 -2.52 5.31
C TRP A 67 6.57 -1.88 6.02
N ALA A 68 7.54 -1.38 5.25
CA ALA A 68 8.73 -0.72 5.77
C ALA A 68 8.40 0.56 6.56
N LEU A 69 7.48 1.40 6.04
CA LEU A 69 6.99 2.59 6.73
C LEU A 69 6.32 2.22 8.06
N THR A 70 5.41 1.25 8.03
CA THR A 70 4.72 0.78 9.23
C THR A 70 5.70 0.24 10.28
N ALA A 71 6.70 -0.54 9.84
CA ALA A 71 7.69 -1.10 10.75
C ALA A 71 8.56 -0.02 11.42
N GLN A 72 8.95 1.02 10.68
CA GLN A 72 9.76 2.11 11.20
C GLN A 72 8.97 3.05 12.11
N LEU A 73 7.68 3.25 11.86
CA LEU A 73 6.79 4.03 12.72
C LEU A 73 6.17 3.23 13.87
N MET A 74 6.48 1.93 13.99
CA MET A 74 5.86 1.06 15.00
C MET A 74 6.05 1.55 16.44
N PRO A 75 7.21 2.08 16.88
CA PRO A 75 7.33 2.65 18.22
C PRO A 75 6.32 3.76 18.49
N ASN A 76 6.17 4.71 17.55
CA ASN A 76 5.25 5.85 17.66
C ASN A 76 3.78 5.42 17.64
N LEU A 77 3.46 4.36 16.88
CA LEU A 77 2.13 3.75 16.85
C LEU A 77 1.80 3.03 18.17
N LEU A 78 2.76 2.32 18.76
CA LEU A 78 2.56 1.62 20.01
C LEU A 78 2.55 2.55 21.24
N ASP A 79 3.09 3.75 21.11
CA ASP A 79 3.07 4.79 22.16
C ASP A 79 1.73 5.57 22.20
N ALA A 80 0.90 5.42 21.18
CA ALA A 80 -0.46 5.96 21.16
C ALA A 80 -1.42 5.04 21.95
N ASP A 81 -2.45 5.63 22.55
CA ASP A 81 -3.38 4.91 23.43
C ASP A 81 -4.17 3.80 22.73
N ALA A 82 -4.51 4.00 21.45
CA ALA A 82 -5.26 3.04 20.62
C ALA A 82 -5.02 3.26 19.13
N ALA A 83 -3.80 3.02 18.66
CA ALA A 83 -3.43 3.23 17.26
C ALA A 83 -4.22 2.35 16.29
N ARG A 84 -4.47 2.88 15.10
CA ARG A 84 -5.11 2.16 13.99
C ARG A 84 -4.23 2.20 12.76
N ILE A 85 -3.83 1.03 12.28
CA ILE A 85 -3.10 0.88 11.03
C ILE A 85 -4.08 0.36 9.97
N VAL A 86 -4.42 1.19 9.00
CA VAL A 86 -5.39 0.88 7.95
C VAL A 86 -4.64 0.56 6.67
N SER A 87 -4.77 -0.67 6.16
CA SER A 87 -4.19 -1.08 4.88
C SER A 87 -5.27 -1.13 3.80
N VAL A 88 -5.06 -0.41 2.69
CA VAL A 88 -6.02 -0.39 1.60
C VAL A 88 -5.76 -1.56 0.65
N THR A 89 -6.76 -2.44 0.54
CA THR A 89 -6.80 -3.57 -0.40
C THR A 89 -7.71 -3.27 -1.59
N SER A 90 -8.00 -4.28 -2.41
CA SER A 90 -8.89 -4.23 -3.56
C SER A 90 -9.54 -5.60 -3.76
N THR A 91 -10.71 -5.68 -4.42
CA THR A 91 -11.28 -6.95 -4.89
C THR A 91 -10.33 -7.75 -5.77
N ALA A 92 -9.34 -7.09 -6.37
CA ALA A 92 -8.28 -7.76 -7.12
C ALA A 92 -7.49 -8.79 -6.28
N HIS A 93 -7.54 -8.74 -4.94
CA HIS A 93 -6.91 -9.78 -4.10
C HIS A 93 -7.49 -11.18 -4.35
N HIS A 94 -8.74 -11.30 -4.83
CA HIS A 94 -9.35 -12.59 -5.20
C HIS A 94 -8.71 -13.25 -6.42
N ILE A 95 -8.15 -12.47 -7.35
CA ILE A 95 -7.40 -12.96 -8.50
C ILE A 95 -5.89 -13.05 -8.24
N GLY A 96 -5.44 -12.48 -7.12
CA GLY A 96 -4.06 -12.50 -6.68
C GLY A 96 -3.62 -13.92 -6.33
N ARG A 97 -2.36 -14.23 -6.64
CA ARG A 97 -1.71 -15.44 -6.15
C ARG A 97 -0.83 -15.10 -4.96
N ARG A 98 -0.61 -16.06 -4.08
CA ARG A 98 0.39 -15.91 -3.01
C ARG A 98 1.75 -15.56 -3.62
N VAL A 99 2.49 -14.70 -2.95
CA VAL A 99 3.88 -14.42 -3.31
C VAL A 99 4.65 -15.73 -3.28
N ASP A 100 5.24 -16.10 -4.42
CA ASP A 100 6.15 -17.25 -4.52
C ASP A 100 7.54 -16.82 -4.03
N PRO A 101 8.06 -17.38 -2.93
CA PRO A 101 9.38 -17.03 -2.43
C PRO A 101 10.52 -17.26 -3.45
N ALA A 102 10.33 -18.20 -4.39
CA ALA A 102 11.31 -18.48 -5.43
C ALA A 102 11.26 -17.47 -6.59
N ASN A 103 10.12 -16.81 -6.79
CA ASN A 103 9.94 -15.78 -7.82
C ASN A 103 8.94 -14.71 -7.37
N PRO A 104 9.26 -13.94 -6.31
CA PRO A 104 8.34 -12.97 -5.74
C PRO A 104 8.02 -11.83 -6.71
N HIS A 105 8.90 -11.59 -7.69
CA HIS A 105 8.83 -10.48 -8.63
C HIS A 105 8.23 -10.87 -9.99
N LEU A 106 7.72 -12.10 -10.14
CA LEU A 106 7.06 -12.60 -11.36
C LEU A 106 7.95 -12.57 -12.62
N HIS A 107 9.28 -12.66 -12.48
CA HIS A 107 10.19 -12.69 -13.63
C HIS A 107 9.78 -13.74 -14.65
N GLY A 108 9.67 -13.34 -15.94
CA GLY A 108 9.26 -14.19 -17.05
C GLY A 108 7.79 -14.62 -17.03
N ARG A 109 7.00 -14.16 -16.05
CA ARG A 109 5.57 -14.47 -15.89
C ARG A 109 4.73 -13.25 -15.58
N TYR A 110 5.27 -12.06 -15.80
CA TYR A 110 4.60 -10.81 -15.46
C TYR A 110 3.29 -10.64 -16.22
N ARG A 111 2.25 -10.30 -15.48
CA ARG A 111 0.95 -9.87 -15.99
C ARG A 111 0.44 -8.75 -15.08
N PRO A 112 0.17 -7.56 -15.62
CA PRO A 112 -0.15 -6.37 -14.81
C PRO A 112 -1.23 -6.60 -13.73
N TRP A 113 -2.35 -7.21 -14.10
CA TRP A 113 -3.44 -7.49 -13.17
C TRP A 113 -3.12 -8.58 -12.15
N LEU A 114 -2.30 -9.57 -12.53
CA LEU A 114 -1.85 -10.60 -11.59
C LEU A 114 -0.90 -10.01 -10.54
N ALA A 115 0.04 -9.17 -10.97
CA ALA A 115 0.95 -8.47 -10.07
C ALA A 115 0.18 -7.53 -9.13
N TYR A 116 -0.80 -6.78 -9.65
CA TYR A 116 -1.69 -5.97 -8.84
C TYR A 116 -2.45 -6.81 -7.81
N GLY A 117 -3.11 -7.88 -8.25
CA GLY A 117 -3.82 -8.80 -7.36
C GLY A 117 -2.92 -9.43 -6.30
N GLN A 118 -1.69 -9.82 -6.67
CA GLN A 118 -0.67 -10.32 -5.73
C GLN A 118 -0.34 -9.28 -4.66
N SER A 119 -0.09 -8.02 -5.04
CA SER A 119 0.22 -6.94 -4.09
C SER A 119 -0.94 -6.66 -3.13
N LYS A 120 -2.18 -6.71 -3.61
CA LYS A 120 -3.38 -6.47 -2.78
C LYS A 120 -3.71 -7.67 -1.88
N LEU A 121 -3.40 -8.90 -2.31
CA LEU A 121 -3.45 -10.09 -1.46
C LEU A 121 -2.36 -10.03 -0.36
N ALA A 122 -1.17 -9.52 -0.68
CA ALA A 122 -0.12 -9.31 0.32
C ALA A 122 -0.58 -8.33 1.41
N ASN A 123 -1.23 -7.21 1.05
CA ASN A 123 -1.83 -6.27 2.00
C ASN A 123 -2.90 -6.93 2.88
N TYR A 124 -3.74 -7.80 2.30
CA TYR A 124 -4.74 -8.55 3.06
C TYR A 124 -4.08 -9.43 4.13
N HIS A 125 -3.08 -10.20 3.76
CA HIS A 125 -2.34 -11.05 4.71
C HIS A 125 -1.53 -10.26 5.72
N PHE A 126 -0.95 -9.14 5.32
CA PHE A 126 -0.23 -8.24 6.20
C PHE A 126 -1.12 -7.74 7.34
N ALA A 127 -2.29 -7.21 7.00
CA ALA A 127 -3.20 -6.67 8.02
C ALA A 127 -3.64 -7.75 9.04
N ILE A 128 -4.00 -8.95 8.57
CA ILE A 128 -4.35 -10.07 9.45
C ILE A 128 -3.15 -10.51 10.30
N GLY A 129 -1.97 -10.61 9.67
CA GLY A 129 -0.74 -10.99 10.36
C GLY A 129 -0.34 -9.99 11.43
N LEU A 130 -0.48 -8.70 11.13
CA LEU A 130 -0.18 -7.63 12.08
C LEU A 130 -1.16 -7.62 13.26
N GLN A 131 -2.48 -7.80 12.99
CA GLN A 131 -3.47 -7.91 14.09
C GLN A 131 -3.14 -9.07 15.03
N ARG A 132 -2.83 -10.25 14.48
CA ARG A 132 -2.43 -11.40 15.29
C ARG A 132 -1.20 -11.11 16.19
N ARG A 133 -0.26 -10.29 15.70
CA ARG A 133 0.91 -9.88 16.51
C ARG A 133 0.51 -8.91 17.62
N PHE A 134 -0.39 -7.98 17.36
CA PHE A 134 -0.93 -7.07 18.35
C PHE A 134 -1.68 -7.83 19.45
N ASP A 135 -2.53 -8.79 19.08
CA ASP A 135 -3.26 -9.65 20.02
C ASP A 135 -2.29 -10.46 20.90
N ALA A 136 -1.27 -11.07 20.29
CA ALA A 136 -0.26 -11.85 21.02
C ALA A 136 0.58 -10.97 21.97
N ALA A 137 0.89 -9.75 21.56
CA ALA A 137 1.62 -8.76 22.37
C ALA A 137 0.72 -8.03 23.38
N ARG A 138 -0.60 -8.26 23.32
CA ARG A 138 -1.62 -7.60 24.18
C ARG A 138 -1.54 -6.07 24.11
N THR A 139 -1.28 -5.53 22.92
CA THR A 139 -1.30 -4.09 22.70
C THR A 139 -2.73 -3.61 22.43
N THR A 140 -2.95 -2.31 22.58
CA THR A 140 -4.22 -1.65 22.23
C THR A 140 -4.32 -1.27 20.75
N ALA A 141 -3.23 -1.40 19.99
CA ALA A 141 -3.19 -1.10 18.58
C ALA A 141 -4.03 -2.09 17.76
N THR A 142 -4.62 -1.60 16.67
CA THR A 142 -5.49 -2.37 15.79
C THR A 142 -5.01 -2.28 14.34
N SER A 143 -4.99 -3.41 13.65
CA SER A 143 -4.71 -3.47 12.21
C SER A 143 -6.00 -3.73 11.43
N LEU A 144 -6.32 -2.86 10.49
CA LEU A 144 -7.59 -2.83 9.77
C LEU A 144 -7.36 -2.97 8.26
N LEU A 145 -8.35 -3.52 7.59
CA LEU A 145 -8.43 -3.54 6.12
C LEU A 145 -9.54 -2.59 5.67
N ALA A 146 -9.24 -1.76 4.68
CA ALA A 146 -10.22 -0.97 3.97
C ALA A 146 -10.30 -1.37 2.51
N HIS A 147 -11.50 -1.38 1.96
CA HIS A 147 -11.76 -1.60 0.54
C HIS A 147 -12.60 -0.41 0.02
N PRO A 148 -12.07 0.40 -0.94
CA PRO A 148 -12.75 1.62 -1.37
C PRO A 148 -13.98 1.38 -2.26
N GLY A 149 -14.29 0.13 -2.61
CA GLY A 149 -15.31 -0.17 -3.62
C GLY A 149 -14.83 0.19 -5.03
N LEU A 150 -15.77 0.44 -5.93
CA LEU A 150 -15.50 1.01 -7.24
C LEU A 150 -15.53 2.54 -7.10
N SER A 151 -14.39 3.14 -6.84
CA SER A 151 -14.25 4.60 -6.72
C SER A 151 -13.67 5.16 -8.01
N ASN A 152 -14.24 6.25 -8.49
CA ASN A 152 -13.66 7.02 -9.59
C ASN A 152 -12.46 7.81 -9.02
N THR A 153 -11.25 7.28 -9.20
CA THR A 153 -10.02 7.89 -8.70
C THR A 153 -9.02 8.11 -9.83
N ASN A 154 -8.11 9.07 -9.67
CA ASN A 154 -7.01 9.32 -10.59
C ASN A 154 -6.11 8.08 -10.82
N LEU A 155 -6.20 7.06 -9.97
CA LEU A 155 -5.47 5.80 -10.10
C LEU A 155 -5.74 5.12 -11.46
N GLN A 156 -6.98 5.21 -11.97
CA GLN A 156 -7.37 4.61 -13.25
C GLN A 156 -6.85 5.46 -14.43
N ALA A 157 -6.89 6.78 -14.31
CA ALA A 157 -6.35 7.69 -15.33
C ALA A 157 -4.84 7.48 -15.50
N HIS A 158 -4.07 7.47 -14.41
CA HIS A 158 -2.63 7.20 -14.45
C HIS A 158 -2.29 5.82 -15.02
N THR A 159 -3.10 4.79 -14.72
CA THR A 159 -2.89 3.45 -15.27
C THR A 159 -2.99 3.43 -16.80
N VAL A 160 -3.97 4.16 -17.37
CA VAL A 160 -4.18 4.23 -18.82
C VAL A 160 -3.11 5.10 -19.49
N ASP A 161 -2.79 6.25 -18.92
CA ASP A 161 -1.82 7.21 -19.45
C ASP A 161 -0.39 6.63 -19.51
N GLU A 162 -0.03 5.77 -18.58
CA GLU A 162 1.27 5.07 -18.55
C GLU A 162 1.29 3.74 -19.32
N GLY A 163 0.26 3.45 -20.13
CA GLY A 163 0.16 2.22 -20.93
C GLY A 163 -0.18 0.97 -20.13
N GLY A 164 -0.70 1.13 -18.91
CA GLY A 164 -1.19 0.05 -18.05
C GLY A 164 -2.63 -0.39 -18.40
N GLY A 165 -3.15 -1.35 -17.62
CA GLY A 165 -4.52 -1.85 -17.79
C GLY A 165 -4.68 -2.98 -18.81
N GLY A 166 -3.71 -3.19 -19.69
CA GLY A 166 -3.77 -4.22 -20.72
C GLY A 166 -5.05 -4.11 -21.58
N TRP A 167 -5.54 -5.22 -22.09
CA TRP A 167 -6.73 -5.26 -22.98
C TRP A 167 -8.04 -4.87 -22.26
N LEU A 168 -8.07 -4.85 -20.94
CA LEU A 168 -9.23 -4.43 -20.13
C LEU A 168 -9.24 -2.92 -19.82
N GLY A 169 -8.15 -2.20 -20.10
CA GLY A 169 -8.05 -0.76 -19.86
C GLY A 169 -9.22 0.04 -20.44
N PRO A 170 -9.60 -0.14 -21.72
CA PRO A 170 -10.73 0.57 -22.34
C PRO A 170 -12.11 0.24 -21.70
N PHE A 171 -12.28 -0.95 -21.17
CA PHE A 171 -13.53 -1.36 -20.51
C PHE A 171 -13.70 -0.64 -19.16
N PHE A 172 -12.64 -0.53 -18.37
CA PHE A 172 -12.68 0.20 -17.11
C PHE A 172 -12.82 1.71 -17.31
N HIS A 173 -12.24 2.25 -18.38
CA HIS A 173 -12.39 3.67 -18.70
C HIS A 173 -13.85 4.05 -19.02
N ARG A 174 -14.62 3.16 -19.67
CA ARG A 174 -16.06 3.37 -19.93
C ARG A 174 -16.93 3.34 -18.66
N LEU A 175 -16.59 2.50 -17.68
CA LEU A 175 -17.35 2.39 -16.42
C LEU A 175 -17.15 3.58 -15.47
N THR A 176 -16.14 4.40 -15.70
CA THR A 176 -15.81 5.55 -14.86
C THR A 176 -16.27 6.89 -15.43
N GLN A 177 -16.81 6.91 -16.67
CA GLN A 177 -17.35 8.10 -17.31
C GLN A 177 -18.89 8.18 -17.26
N SER A 178 -19.56 7.23 -16.65
CA SER A 178 -20.99 7.20 -16.37
C SER A 178 -21.25 7.47 -14.88
#